data_06d2b0d453eed8dc344def068c82115e
#
_entry.id   06d2b0d453eed8dc344def068c82115e
#
_cell.length_a   1.000
_cell.length_b   1.000
_cell.length_c   1.000
_cell.angle_alpha   90.00
_cell.angle_beta   90.00
_cell.angle_gamma   90.00
#
_symmetry.space_group_name_H-M   'P 1'
#
loop_
_entity.id
_entity.type
_entity.pdbx_description
1 polymer ?
#
loop_
_entity_poly.entity_id
_entity_poly.type
_entity_poly.pdbx_seq_one_letter_code
_entity_poly.pdbx_strand_id
1 'polypeptide(L)'
;MSGLVNGLAVRGKLLVIGIAPDPLEVGTGSLIFGMHSISGSTTGSVQDEQETVEFSLLENIEPMIEVMPLSKAREAYDRMMAAKARFRMVLVTEAGARNSASLK
;
A
#
# COMPACT_ATOMS: atom_id res chain seq x y z
N MET A 1 -0.81 14.70 5.45
CA MET A 1 -2.01 14.37 4.62
C MET A 1 -2.94 15.56 4.41
N SER A 2 -3.13 16.43 5.38
CA SER A 2 -4.11 17.55 5.33
C SER A 2 -3.96 18.48 4.10
N GLY A 3 -2.74 18.72 3.61
CA GLY A 3 -2.51 19.54 2.42
C GLY A 3 -2.96 18.93 1.08
N LEU A 4 -3.23 17.62 1.03
CA LEU A 4 -3.61 16.95 -0.21
C LEU A 4 -4.99 17.37 -0.72
N VAL A 5 -5.91 17.73 0.19
CA VAL A 5 -7.27 18.15 -0.17
C VAL A 5 -7.25 19.42 -1.02
N ASN A 6 -6.33 20.33 -0.73
CA ASN A 6 -6.20 21.58 -1.50
C ASN A 6 -5.64 21.37 -2.93
N GLY A 7 -5.04 20.23 -3.19
CA GLY A 7 -4.56 19.87 -4.53
C GLY A 7 -5.56 19.11 -5.38
N LEU A 8 -6.74 18.79 -4.85
CA LEU A 8 -7.78 18.10 -5.60
C LEU A 8 -8.41 19.03 -6.64
N ALA A 9 -8.72 18.49 -7.81
CA ALA A 9 -9.58 19.17 -8.78
C ALA A 9 -11.01 19.33 -8.23
N VAL A 10 -11.78 20.24 -8.79
CA VAL A 10 -13.19 20.43 -8.41
C VAL A 10 -13.94 19.10 -8.49
N ARG A 11 -14.72 18.80 -7.44
CA ARG A 11 -15.38 17.50 -7.21
C ARG A 11 -14.41 16.33 -7.00
N GLY A 12 -13.15 16.61 -6.75
CA GLY A 12 -12.15 15.58 -6.45
C GLY A 12 -12.46 14.82 -5.16
N LYS A 13 -12.02 13.56 -5.13
CA LYS A 13 -12.21 12.66 -3.98
C LYS A 13 -10.87 12.21 -3.43
N LEU A 14 -10.68 12.39 -2.13
CA LEU A 14 -9.55 11.79 -1.39
C LEU A 14 -10.00 10.46 -0.81
N LEU A 15 -9.38 9.37 -1.25
CA LEU A 15 -9.60 8.04 -0.69
C LEU A 15 -8.48 7.71 0.30
N VAL A 16 -8.84 7.51 1.56
CA VAL A 16 -7.90 7.15 2.63
C VAL A 16 -7.89 5.64 2.79
N ILE A 17 -6.75 5.01 2.52
CA ILE A 17 -6.57 3.55 2.58
C ILE A 17 -5.54 3.12 3.65
N GLY A 18 -4.87 4.07 4.29
CA GLY A 18 -3.85 3.81 5.31
C GLY A 18 -4.20 4.46 6.64
N ILE A 19 -3.85 3.79 7.72
CA ILE A 19 -4.02 4.30 9.08
C ILE A 19 -2.76 5.07 9.49
N ALA A 20 -2.94 6.29 9.98
CA ALA A 20 -1.89 7.09 10.59
C ALA A 20 -2.33 7.49 12.01
N PRO A 21 -1.37 7.66 12.94
CA PRO A 21 -1.69 8.06 14.32
C PRO A 21 -2.24 9.49 14.40
N ASP A 22 -1.81 10.36 13.48
CA ASP A 22 -2.24 11.75 13.46
C ASP A 22 -3.58 11.92 12.76
N PRO A 23 -4.47 12.77 13.28
CA PRO A 23 -5.75 13.06 12.66
C PRO A 23 -5.59 13.77 11.31
N LEU A 24 -6.54 13.53 10.40
CA LEU A 24 -6.65 14.29 9.17
C LEU A 24 -7.43 15.58 9.43
N GLU A 25 -6.73 16.71 9.42
CA GLU A 25 -7.34 18.02 9.57
C GLU A 25 -7.63 18.63 8.20
N VAL A 26 -8.86 19.06 7.99
CA VAL A 26 -9.30 19.63 6.72
C VAL A 26 -10.16 20.86 6.98
N GLY A 27 -9.82 21.96 6.33
CA GLY A 27 -10.61 23.20 6.38
C GLY A 27 -11.96 23.01 5.65
N THR A 28 -13.06 23.37 6.31
CA THR A 28 -14.40 23.25 5.71
C THR A 28 -14.56 24.06 4.43
N GLY A 29 -13.88 25.21 4.31
CA GLY A 29 -13.86 26.00 3.08
C GLY A 29 -13.30 25.23 1.89
N SER A 30 -12.22 24.46 2.09
CA SER A 30 -11.64 23.65 1.05
C SER A 30 -12.62 22.57 0.54
N LEU A 31 -13.39 21.97 1.44
CA LEU A 31 -14.42 21.00 1.07
C LEU A 31 -15.57 21.63 0.30
N ILE A 32 -16.08 22.76 0.78
CA ILE A 32 -17.28 23.40 0.21
C ILE A 32 -16.97 24.00 -1.16
N PHE A 33 -15.95 24.84 -1.26
CA PHE A 33 -15.65 25.56 -2.50
C PHE A 33 -15.15 24.62 -3.61
N GLY A 34 -14.43 23.57 -3.26
CA GLY A 34 -13.99 22.54 -4.21
C GLY A 34 -15.02 21.45 -4.47
N MET A 35 -16.13 21.41 -3.73
CA MET A 35 -17.07 20.26 -3.71
C MET A 35 -16.33 18.93 -3.49
N HIS A 36 -15.29 18.98 -2.67
CA HIS A 36 -14.44 17.81 -2.42
C HIS A 36 -15.13 16.79 -1.50
N SER A 37 -14.74 15.54 -1.64
CA SER A 37 -15.18 14.46 -0.74
C SER A 37 -13.96 13.70 -0.18
N ILE A 38 -14.13 13.20 1.05
CA ILE A 38 -13.15 12.35 1.70
C ILE A 38 -13.87 11.08 2.13
N SER A 39 -13.30 9.93 1.81
CA SER A 39 -13.83 8.65 2.25
C SER A 39 -12.71 7.68 2.60
N GLY A 40 -12.99 6.77 3.53
CA GLY A 40 -12.10 5.66 3.84
C GLY A 40 -12.49 4.40 3.07
N SER A 41 -11.51 3.50 2.87
CA SER A 41 -11.73 2.16 2.37
C SER A 41 -10.80 1.19 3.09
N THR A 42 -11.31 0.00 3.35
CA THR A 42 -10.50 -1.12 3.85
C THR A 42 -9.95 -1.94 2.67
N THR A 43 -9.20 -2.98 2.98
CA THR A 43 -8.59 -3.89 2.00
C THR A 43 -9.59 -4.72 1.18
N GLY A 44 -10.88 -4.69 1.53
CA GLY A 44 -11.90 -5.45 0.84
C GLY A 44 -12.28 -6.77 1.55
N SER A 45 -13.12 -7.56 0.90
CA SER A 45 -13.53 -8.89 1.32
C SER A 45 -12.53 -9.96 0.84
N VAL A 46 -12.68 -11.19 1.33
CA VAL A 46 -11.90 -12.36 0.82
C VAL A 46 -12.13 -12.55 -0.68
N GLN A 47 -13.34 -12.27 -1.16
CA GLN A 47 -13.65 -12.36 -2.58
C GLN A 47 -12.89 -11.30 -3.40
N ASP A 48 -12.82 -10.06 -2.93
CA ASP A 48 -12.05 -9.00 -3.58
C ASP A 48 -10.56 -9.35 -3.67
N GLU A 49 -10.02 -9.99 -2.62
CA GLU A 49 -8.64 -10.48 -2.61
C GLU A 49 -8.41 -11.57 -3.64
N GLN A 50 -9.32 -12.55 -3.73
CA GLN A 50 -9.24 -13.62 -4.72
C GLN A 50 -9.30 -13.07 -6.14
N GLU A 51 -10.26 -12.21 -6.44
CA GLU A 51 -10.41 -11.56 -7.75
C GLU A 51 -9.17 -10.71 -8.12
N THR A 52 -8.57 -10.05 -7.13
CA THR A 52 -7.32 -9.29 -7.32
C THR A 52 -6.16 -10.20 -7.72
N VAL A 53 -6.02 -11.36 -7.07
CA VAL A 53 -4.97 -12.34 -7.40
C VAL A 53 -5.20 -12.93 -8.78
N GLU A 54 -6.43 -13.34 -9.10
CA GLU A 54 -6.79 -13.88 -10.41
C GLU A 54 -6.53 -12.86 -11.54
N PHE A 55 -6.93 -11.61 -11.34
CA PHE A 55 -6.67 -10.53 -12.28
C PHE A 55 -5.16 -10.28 -12.46
N SER A 56 -4.40 -10.29 -11.36
CA SER A 56 -2.95 -10.09 -11.41
C SER A 56 -2.23 -11.20 -12.17
N LEU A 57 -2.69 -12.45 -12.03
CA LEU A 57 -2.17 -13.58 -12.81
C LEU A 57 -2.51 -13.45 -14.29
N LEU A 58 -3.74 -13.05 -14.61
CA LEU A 58 -4.20 -12.89 -15.99
C LEU A 58 -3.42 -11.81 -16.75
N GLU A 59 -3.14 -10.70 -16.07
CA GLU A 59 -2.49 -9.53 -16.65
C GLU A 59 -0.97 -9.47 -16.43
N ASN A 60 -0.37 -10.53 -15.83
CA ASN A 60 1.05 -10.60 -15.47
C ASN A 60 1.51 -9.39 -14.61
N ILE A 61 0.68 -9.02 -13.64
CA ILE A 61 1.01 -7.94 -12.70
C ILE A 61 1.82 -8.51 -11.55
N GLU A 62 3.07 -8.10 -11.43
CA GLU A 62 3.95 -8.50 -10.33
C GLU A 62 4.30 -7.29 -9.46
N PRO A 63 4.26 -7.43 -8.13
CA PRO A 63 4.70 -6.37 -7.23
C PRO A 63 6.21 -6.21 -7.28
N MET A 64 6.70 -4.99 -7.23
CA MET A 64 8.12 -4.74 -6.99
C MET A 64 8.46 -5.06 -5.54
N ILE A 65 9.33 -6.03 -5.32
CA ILE A 65 9.71 -6.52 -3.99
C ILE A 65 11.22 -6.48 -3.77
N GLU A 66 11.62 -6.35 -2.51
CA GLU A 66 12.98 -6.61 -2.04
C GLU A 66 12.93 -7.83 -1.11
N VAL A 67 13.72 -8.86 -1.44
CA VAL A 67 13.72 -10.11 -0.68
C VAL A 67 14.89 -10.11 0.32
N MET A 68 14.59 -10.47 1.57
CA MET A 68 15.57 -10.64 2.63
C MET A 68 15.34 -11.96 3.38
N PRO A 69 16.39 -12.60 3.92
CA PRO A 69 16.21 -13.78 4.77
C PRO A 69 15.49 -13.40 6.06
N LEU A 70 14.70 -14.32 6.61
CA LEU A 70 13.96 -14.11 7.86
C LEU A 70 14.88 -13.71 9.03
N SER A 71 16.13 -14.19 9.05
CA SER A 71 17.13 -13.80 10.05
C SER A 71 17.46 -12.29 10.06
N LYS A 72 17.14 -11.58 8.98
CA LYS A 72 17.30 -10.13 8.84
C LYS A 72 15.99 -9.35 8.96
N ALA A 73 14.97 -9.92 9.60
CA ALA A 73 13.65 -9.30 9.74
C ALA A 73 13.71 -7.89 10.36
N ARG A 74 14.58 -7.68 11.33
CA ARG A 74 14.77 -6.36 11.95
C ARG A 74 15.28 -5.32 10.96
N GLU A 75 16.29 -5.66 10.18
CA GLU A 75 16.83 -4.77 9.14
C GLU A 75 15.78 -4.44 8.07
N ALA A 76 15.00 -5.45 7.65
CA ALA A 76 13.90 -5.26 6.70
C ALA A 76 12.83 -4.31 7.25
N TYR A 77 12.46 -4.46 8.52
CA TYR A 77 11.52 -3.57 9.19
C TYR A 77 12.04 -2.12 9.25
N ASP A 78 13.29 -1.94 9.66
CA ASP A 78 13.89 -0.61 9.76
C ASP A 78 13.98 0.09 8.38
N ARG A 79 14.25 -0.67 7.29
CA ARG A 79 14.21 -0.15 5.91
C ARG A 79 12.81 0.27 5.49
N MET A 80 11.79 -0.52 5.83
CA MET A 80 10.38 -0.21 5.56
C MET A 80 9.97 1.07 6.30
N MET A 81 10.26 1.17 7.59
CA MET A 81 9.94 2.34 8.41
C MET A 81 10.63 3.61 7.93
N ALA A 82 11.85 3.49 7.39
CA ALA A 82 12.60 4.60 6.80
C ALA A 82 12.16 4.96 5.36
N ALA A 83 11.09 4.35 4.84
CA ALA A 83 10.63 4.48 3.46
C ALA A 83 11.71 4.19 2.39
N LYS A 84 12.64 3.29 2.69
CA LYS A 84 13.75 2.89 1.81
C LYS A 84 13.48 1.59 1.03
N ALA A 85 12.34 0.94 1.29
CA ALA A 85 11.94 -0.26 0.57
C ALA A 85 11.31 0.09 -0.79
N ARG A 86 11.67 -0.65 -1.83
CA ARG A 86 11.10 -0.53 -3.18
C ARG A 86 10.40 -1.84 -3.60
N PHE A 87 9.12 -2.00 -3.36
CA PHE A 87 8.27 -1.18 -2.49
C PHE A 87 7.82 -2.00 -1.30
N ARG A 88 7.99 -3.31 -1.38
CA ARG A 88 7.60 -4.28 -0.35
C ARG A 88 8.80 -5.10 0.08
N MET A 89 9.05 -5.17 1.38
CA MET A 89 10.00 -6.13 1.94
C MET A 89 9.33 -7.50 2.08
N VAL A 90 9.94 -8.53 1.51
CA VAL A 90 9.49 -9.92 1.62
C VAL A 90 10.55 -10.72 2.37
N LEU A 91 10.15 -11.35 3.46
CA LEU A 91 11.03 -12.20 4.24
C LEU A 91 10.86 -13.67 3.81
N VAL A 92 11.95 -14.33 3.50
CA VAL A 92 11.94 -15.74 3.11
C VAL A 92 12.58 -16.60 4.21
N THR A 93 11.97 -17.74 4.47
CA THR A 93 12.57 -18.79 5.32
C THR A 93 13.61 -19.56 4.51
N GLU A 94 14.50 -20.27 5.18
CA GLU A 94 15.51 -21.13 4.51
C GLU A 94 14.85 -22.19 3.60
N ALA A 95 13.70 -22.71 4.01
CA ALA A 95 12.90 -23.64 3.19
C ALA A 95 12.34 -22.97 1.94
N GLY A 96 11.84 -21.72 2.05
CA GLY A 96 11.33 -20.94 0.94
C GLY A 96 12.38 -20.54 -0.07
N ALA A 97 13.58 -20.23 0.38
CA ALA A 97 14.71 -19.89 -0.49
C ALA A 97 15.14 -21.07 -1.39
N ARG A 98 15.02 -22.30 -0.91
CA ARG A 98 15.30 -23.52 -1.69
C ARG A 98 14.27 -23.78 -2.79
N ASN A 99 12.99 -23.49 -2.53
CA ASN A 99 11.92 -23.68 -3.52
C ASN A 99 11.94 -22.62 -4.63
N SER A 100 12.33 -21.37 -4.33
CA SER A 100 12.41 -20.32 -5.35
C SER A 100 13.57 -20.51 -6.34
N ALA A 101 14.62 -21.24 -5.95
CA ALA A 101 15.73 -21.58 -6.84
C ALA A 101 15.39 -22.70 -7.84
N SER A 102 14.33 -23.47 -7.61
CA SER A 102 13.88 -24.56 -8.48
C SER A 102 12.80 -24.16 -9.50
N LEU A 103 12.36 -22.89 -9.48
CA LEU A 103 11.33 -22.33 -10.36
C LEU A 103 11.88 -21.37 -11.44
N LYS A 104 13.21 -21.40 -11.68
CA LYS A 104 13.86 -20.66 -12.77
C LYS A 104 14.18 -21.57 -13.94
#